data_bf76daf09f15e9fb4ff99bca9a84344f
#
_entry.id   bf76daf09f15e9fb4ff99bca9a84344f
#
_cell.length_a   1.000
_cell.length_b   1.000
_cell.length_c   1.000
_cell.angle_alpha   90.00
_cell.angle_beta   90.00
_cell.angle_gamma   90.00
#
_symmetry.space_group_name_H-M   'P 1'
#
loop_
_entity.id
_entity.type
_entity.pdbx_description
1 polymer ?
#
loop_
_entity_poly.entity_id
_entity_poly.type
_entity_poly.pdbx_seq_one_letter_code
_entity_poly.pdbx_strand_id
1 'polypeptide(L)'
;MLIITGTGVTNVSLMWQQPLLMERNGIILGFVVRLSRVTSRDTIELTTAYTNITVAPLTPYTLYECVVAAYTSVGTGPFSSIIFTRTEPTSKSY
;
A
#
# COMPACT_ATOMS: atom_id res chain seq x y z
N MET A 1 2.43 -9.72 -5.93
CA MET A 1 0.98 -9.57 -5.68
C MET A 1 0.77 -8.79 -4.39
N LEU A 2 -0.10 -7.80 -4.43
CA LEU A 2 -0.42 -6.97 -3.27
C LEU A 2 -1.71 -7.46 -2.63
N ILE A 3 -1.69 -7.71 -1.33
CA ILE A 3 -2.88 -8.17 -0.62
C ILE A 3 -3.08 -7.37 0.66
N ILE A 4 -4.33 -7.28 1.10
CA ILE A 4 -4.70 -6.67 2.37
C ILE A 4 -4.68 -7.77 3.42
N THR A 5 -3.91 -7.57 4.49
CA THR A 5 -3.83 -8.55 5.57
C THR A 5 -4.69 -8.18 6.77
N GLY A 6 -5.12 -6.93 6.84
CA GLY A 6 -6.02 -6.50 7.90
C GLY A 6 -6.44 -5.07 7.73
N THR A 7 -7.59 -4.72 8.29
CA THR A 7 -8.09 -3.34 8.29
C THR A 7 -8.58 -3.00 9.68
N GLY A 8 -8.34 -1.74 10.05
CA GLY A 8 -8.87 -1.17 11.28
C GLY A 8 -9.63 0.10 10.97
N VAL A 9 -9.99 0.84 12.00
CA VAL A 9 -10.73 2.09 11.85
C VAL A 9 -9.87 3.13 11.16
N THR A 10 -8.59 3.22 11.54
CA THR A 10 -7.67 4.22 11.03
C THR A 10 -6.41 3.63 10.45
N ASN A 11 -6.42 2.33 10.13
CA ASN A 11 -5.23 1.70 9.57
C ASN A 11 -5.58 0.59 8.61
N VAL A 12 -4.60 0.25 7.78
CA VAL A 12 -4.69 -0.86 6.83
C VAL A 12 -3.33 -1.52 6.79
N SER A 13 -3.32 -2.84 6.88
CA SER A 13 -2.09 -3.62 6.76
C SER A 13 -2.03 -4.30 5.42
N LEU A 14 -0.88 -4.19 4.78
CA LEU A 14 -0.65 -4.67 3.43
C LEU A 14 0.58 -5.58 3.41
N MET A 15 0.59 -6.53 2.47
CA MET A 15 1.81 -7.28 2.19
C MET A 15 1.87 -7.61 0.69
N TRP A 16 3.06 -7.88 0.22
CA TRP A 16 3.30 -8.20 -1.18
C TRP A 16 4.52 -9.10 -1.30
N GLN A 17 4.73 -9.62 -2.51
CA GLN A 17 5.88 -10.45 -2.80
C GLN A 17 6.96 -9.64 -3.47
N GLN A 18 8.21 -9.96 -3.17
CA GLN A 18 9.33 -9.35 -3.85
C GLN A 18 9.36 -9.84 -5.30
N PRO A 19 9.65 -8.96 -6.28
CA PRO A 19 9.74 -9.37 -7.67
C PRO A 19 10.79 -10.44 -7.87
N LEU A 20 10.58 -11.28 -8.88
CA LEU A 20 11.55 -12.28 -9.24
C LEU A 20 12.86 -11.63 -9.65
N LEU A 21 13.98 -12.33 -9.35
CA LEU A 21 15.30 -11.76 -9.57
C LEU A 21 15.51 -11.35 -11.04
N MET A 22 15.02 -12.12 -11.96
CA MET A 22 15.20 -11.87 -13.39
C MET A 22 14.35 -10.71 -13.90
N GLU A 23 13.40 -10.24 -13.13
CA GLU A 23 12.48 -9.18 -13.53
C GLU A 23 12.86 -7.81 -13.00
N ARG A 24 13.97 -7.73 -12.30
CA ARG A 24 14.36 -6.45 -11.70
C ARG A 24 15.73 -6.02 -12.21
N ASN A 25 15.90 -4.71 -12.30
CA ASN A 25 17.15 -4.09 -12.73
C ASN A 25 17.93 -3.63 -11.51
N GLY A 26 18.84 -4.47 -11.04
CA GLY A 26 19.67 -4.14 -9.91
C GLY A 26 19.07 -4.58 -8.59
N ILE A 27 19.65 -4.08 -7.52
CA ILE A 27 19.27 -4.46 -6.16
C ILE A 27 18.09 -3.61 -5.71
N ILE A 28 17.05 -4.26 -5.20
CA ILE A 28 15.90 -3.55 -4.65
C ILE A 28 16.31 -2.93 -3.33
N LEU A 29 16.16 -1.61 -3.23
CA LEU A 29 16.46 -0.85 -2.02
C LEU A 29 15.27 -0.79 -1.09
N GLY A 30 14.07 -0.86 -1.64
CA GLY A 30 12.85 -0.82 -0.85
C GLY A 30 11.64 -0.75 -1.74
N PHE A 31 10.51 -0.36 -1.12
CA PHE A 31 9.23 -0.32 -1.80
C PHE A 31 8.53 0.99 -1.51
N VAL A 32 7.80 1.49 -2.50
CA VAL A 32 6.94 2.66 -2.37
C VAL A 32 5.51 2.17 -2.31
N VAL A 33 4.79 2.55 -1.28
CA VAL A 33 3.39 2.20 -1.09
C VAL A 33 2.58 3.48 -1.20
N ARG A 34 1.57 3.48 -2.05
CA ARG A 34 0.74 4.65 -2.26
C ARG A 34 -0.71 4.30 -2.05
N LEU A 35 -1.38 5.08 -1.20
CA LEU A 35 -2.81 4.96 -0.95
C LEU A 35 -3.46 6.28 -1.31
N SER A 36 -4.54 6.20 -2.09
CA SER A 36 -5.30 7.38 -2.49
C SER A 36 -6.75 7.21 -2.10
N ARG A 37 -7.35 8.27 -1.55
CA ARG A 37 -8.80 8.26 -1.32
C ARG A 37 -9.50 8.33 -2.67
N VAL A 38 -10.43 7.41 -2.85
CA VAL A 38 -11.14 7.36 -4.14
C VAL A 38 -11.94 8.63 -4.39
N THR A 39 -12.58 9.18 -3.34
CA THR A 39 -13.48 10.31 -3.50
C THR A 39 -12.77 11.66 -3.54
N SER A 40 -11.69 11.85 -2.80
CA SER A 40 -11.03 13.15 -2.71
C SER A 40 -9.67 13.19 -3.39
N ARG A 41 -9.16 12.01 -3.76
CA ARG A 41 -7.86 11.84 -4.40
C ARG A 41 -6.66 12.28 -3.54
N ASP A 42 -6.89 12.42 -2.24
CA ASP A 42 -5.77 12.63 -1.31
C ASP A 42 -4.88 11.41 -1.33
N THR A 43 -3.58 11.62 -1.48
CA THR A 43 -2.63 10.52 -1.63
C THR A 43 -1.65 10.51 -0.47
N ILE A 44 -1.44 9.32 0.08
CA ILE A 44 -0.41 9.05 1.08
C ILE A 44 0.64 8.17 0.43
N GLU A 45 1.90 8.57 0.55
CA GLU A 45 2.99 7.79 -0.01
C GLU A 45 4.00 7.48 1.08
N LEU A 46 4.33 6.19 1.23
CA LEU A 46 5.26 5.71 2.23
C LEU A 46 6.29 4.80 1.58
N THR A 47 7.45 4.69 2.21
CA THR A 47 8.48 3.76 1.77
C THR A 47 8.80 2.79 2.89
N THR A 48 9.20 1.57 2.52
CA THR A 48 9.60 0.56 3.48
C THR A 48 10.63 -0.36 2.83
N ALA A 49 11.51 -0.93 3.64
CA ALA A 49 12.47 -1.93 3.18
C ALA A 49 11.89 -3.34 3.24
N TYR A 50 10.71 -3.49 3.82
CA TYR A 50 10.07 -4.79 4.03
C TYR A 50 8.98 -5.01 3.00
N THR A 51 8.46 -6.24 2.93
CA THR A 51 7.37 -6.59 2.03
C THR A 51 6.01 -6.50 2.69
N ASN A 52 5.92 -5.74 3.77
CA ASN A 52 4.67 -5.48 4.47
C ASN A 52 4.74 -4.10 5.10
N ILE A 53 3.56 -3.54 5.37
CA ILE A 53 3.47 -2.25 6.04
C ILE A 53 2.07 -2.08 6.62
N THR A 54 2.00 -1.34 7.73
CA THR A 54 0.73 -0.88 8.26
C THR A 54 0.68 0.61 8.07
N VAL A 55 -0.34 1.08 7.35
CA VAL A 55 -0.50 2.50 7.03
C VAL A 55 -1.47 3.11 8.01
N ALA A 56 -1.04 4.18 8.68
CA ALA A 56 -1.84 4.92 9.65
C ALA A 56 -1.24 6.31 9.83
N PRO A 57 -2.00 7.31 10.25
CA PRO A 57 -3.44 7.27 10.45
C PRO A 57 -4.21 7.47 9.14
N LEU A 58 -5.34 6.80 9.03
CA LEU A 58 -6.24 6.93 7.89
C LEU A 58 -7.60 7.41 8.37
N THR A 59 -8.41 7.90 7.42
CA THR A 59 -9.77 8.32 7.72
C THR A 59 -10.66 7.08 7.88
N PRO A 60 -11.51 7.05 8.92
CA PRO A 60 -12.41 5.91 9.12
C PRO A 60 -13.41 5.76 7.97
N TYR A 61 -13.84 4.54 7.75
CA TYR A 61 -14.88 4.17 6.78
C TYR A 61 -14.69 4.83 5.42
N THR A 62 -13.47 4.78 4.92
CA THR A 62 -13.11 5.44 3.66
C THR A 62 -12.50 4.44 2.70
N LEU A 63 -12.88 4.54 1.43
CA LEU A 63 -12.37 3.67 0.39
C LEU A 63 -11.05 4.21 -0.14
N TYR A 64 -10.04 3.37 -0.16
CA TYR A 64 -8.71 3.71 -0.64
C TYR A 64 -8.30 2.81 -1.78
N GLU A 65 -7.56 3.38 -2.73
CA GLU A 65 -6.86 2.64 -3.77
C GLU A 65 -5.43 2.45 -3.31
N CYS A 66 -4.91 1.23 -3.42
CA CYS A 66 -3.58 0.89 -2.94
C CYS A 66 -2.73 0.32 -4.07
N VAL A 67 -1.50 0.80 -4.18
CA VAL A 67 -0.51 0.26 -5.13
C VAL A 67 0.85 0.21 -4.45
N VAL A 68 1.72 -0.66 -4.97
CA VAL A 68 3.10 -0.77 -4.48
C VAL A 68 4.04 -0.90 -5.67
N ALA A 69 5.24 -0.34 -5.52
CA ALA A 69 6.31 -0.49 -6.51
C ALA A 69 7.63 -0.69 -5.79
N ALA A 70 8.54 -1.42 -6.42
CA ALA A 70 9.90 -1.55 -5.92
C ALA A 70 10.74 -0.40 -6.46
N TYR A 71 11.74 0.04 -5.69
CA TYR A 71 12.68 1.04 -6.19
C TYR A 71 14.12 0.56 -6.02
N THR A 72 14.96 1.02 -6.92
CA THR A 72 16.39 0.76 -6.92
C THR A 72 17.13 2.08 -7.04
N SER A 73 18.45 2.03 -7.13
CA SER A 73 19.25 3.24 -7.33
C SER A 73 18.94 3.93 -8.67
N VAL A 74 18.36 3.20 -9.62
CA VAL A 74 17.98 3.74 -10.93
C VAL A 74 16.67 4.51 -10.84
N GLY A 75 15.77 4.11 -9.97
CA GLY A 75 14.48 4.76 -9.81
C GLY A 75 13.40 3.77 -9.39
N THR A 76 12.16 4.26 -9.42
CA THR A 76 11.01 3.47 -9.04
C THR A 76 10.50 2.69 -10.25
N GLY A 77 10.25 1.41 -10.07
CA GLY A 77 9.69 0.55 -11.11
C GLY A 77 8.19 0.74 -11.26
N PRO A 78 7.57 -0.11 -12.08
CA PRO A 78 6.12 0.00 -12.29
C PRO A 78 5.35 -0.37 -11.03
N PHE A 79 4.20 0.29 -10.85
CA PHE A 79 3.31 -0.01 -9.73
C PHE A 79 2.51 -1.27 -10.01
N SER A 80 2.12 -1.94 -8.95
CA SER A 80 1.26 -3.10 -9.00
C SER A 80 -0.13 -2.73 -9.51
N SER A 81 -0.93 -3.75 -9.79
CA SER A 81 -2.35 -3.53 -10.06
C SER A 81 -3.00 -2.87 -8.84
N ILE A 82 -4.00 -2.04 -9.09
CA ILE A 82 -4.71 -1.36 -8.03
C ILE A 82 -5.56 -2.35 -7.26
N ILE A 83 -5.50 -2.28 -5.93
CA ILE A 83 -6.47 -2.99 -5.09
C ILE A 83 -7.18 -1.96 -4.23
N PHE A 84 -8.39 -2.29 -3.83
CA PHE A 84 -9.21 -1.39 -3.04
C PHE A 84 -9.38 -1.94 -1.63
N THR A 85 -9.44 -1.04 -0.66
CA THR A 85 -9.72 -1.41 0.71
C THR A 85 -10.52 -0.28 1.37
N ARG A 86 -11.30 -0.63 2.37
CA ARG A 86 -12.07 0.34 3.14
C ARG A 86 -11.75 0.19 4.61
N THR A 87 -11.44 1.31 5.26
CA THR A 87 -11.25 1.31 6.70
C THR A 87 -12.59 1.07 7.39
N GLU A 88 -12.52 0.61 8.64
CA GLU A 88 -13.72 0.29 9.38
C GLU A 88 -14.36 1.56 9.95
N PRO A 89 -15.67 1.52 10.23
CA PRO A 89 -16.35 2.70 10.79
C PRO A 89 -15.89 2.96 12.23
N THR A 90 -16.02 4.24 12.64
CA THR A 90 -15.58 4.66 13.97
C THR A 90 -16.40 4.06 15.09
N SER A 91 -17.65 3.71 14.82
CA SER A 91 -18.48 3.08 15.82
C SER A 91 -19.18 1.90 15.20
N LYS A 92 -19.41 0.89 16.01
CA LYS A 92 -20.14 -0.29 15.60
C LYS A 92 -21.49 -0.26 16.26
N SER A 93 -22.51 -0.53 15.48
CA SER A 93 -23.87 -0.64 16.02
C SER A 93 -24.08 -2.04 16.51
N TYR A 94 -24.62 -2.14 17.66
CA TYR A 94 -24.94 -3.42 18.27
C TYR A 94 -26.40 -3.49 18.59
#